data_8b6c929fc44a53475bf22feb44a9f629
#
_entry.id   8b6c929fc44a53475bf22feb44a9f629
#
_cell.length_a   1.000
_cell.length_b   1.000
_cell.length_c   1.000
_cell.angle_alpha   90.00
_cell.angle_beta   90.00
_cell.angle_gamma   90.00
#
_symmetry.space_group_name_H-M   'P 1'
#
loop_
_entity.id
_entity.type
_entity.pdbx_description
1 polymer ?
#
loop_
_entity_poly.entity_id
_entity_poly.type
_entity_poly.pdbx_seq_one_letter_code
_entity_poly.pdbx_strand_id
1 'polypeptide(L)'
;MIRAQVLSKNSDAVAISDSDLHITLASGSGWQKLRGRIKAKDFDEPEFSIDIDPIAKVMERGGSKSWYVKLKNQQDWKEYVMDSLQGTYDSGRVYHISLANLTGNPKDSVAMVEERDYKDEYRKFQSSRKSKKYRAELNRYNRRRGTYGNGDGKDASHRNGRIVGF
;
A
#
# COMPACT_ATOMS: atom_id res chain seq x y z
N MET A 1 -18.36 20.28 0.99
CA MET A 1 -17.47 21.29 0.38
C MET A 1 -16.45 20.66 -0.59
N ILE A 2 -15.53 19.76 -0.16
CA ILE A 2 -14.44 19.20 -1.01
C ILE A 2 -14.99 18.48 -2.26
N ARG A 3 -15.98 17.59 -2.11
CA ARG A 3 -16.57 16.86 -3.25
C ARG A 3 -17.19 17.81 -4.29
N ALA A 4 -17.88 18.85 -3.86
CA ALA A 4 -18.44 19.85 -4.77
C ALA A 4 -17.36 20.56 -5.59
N GLN A 5 -16.20 20.85 -4.99
CA GLN A 5 -15.04 21.40 -5.70
C GLN A 5 -14.45 20.44 -6.73
N VAL A 6 -14.42 19.12 -6.42
CA VAL A 6 -13.99 18.10 -7.37
C VAL A 6 -14.92 18.10 -8.58
N LEU A 7 -16.21 18.00 -8.36
CA LEU A 7 -17.21 17.93 -9.44
C LEU A 7 -17.25 19.20 -10.29
N SER A 8 -17.08 20.37 -9.69
CA SER A 8 -17.07 21.65 -10.45
C SER A 8 -15.85 21.82 -11.35
N LYS A 9 -14.73 21.16 -11.04
CA LYS A 9 -13.47 21.27 -11.78
C LYS A 9 -13.21 20.11 -12.76
N ASN A 10 -13.97 19.02 -12.66
CA ASN A 10 -13.75 17.80 -13.45
C ASN A 10 -15.09 17.33 -14.02
N SER A 11 -15.30 17.58 -15.30
CA SER A 11 -16.55 17.24 -16.01
C SER A 11 -16.78 15.72 -16.16
N ASP A 12 -15.73 14.91 -16.04
CA ASP A 12 -15.74 13.46 -16.10
C ASP A 12 -15.94 12.80 -14.72
N ALA A 13 -15.99 13.59 -13.64
CA ALA A 13 -16.17 13.07 -12.29
C ALA A 13 -17.65 12.83 -11.98
N VAL A 14 -17.98 11.61 -11.61
CA VAL A 14 -19.29 11.21 -11.09
C VAL A 14 -19.20 10.99 -9.58
N ALA A 15 -20.05 11.66 -8.81
CA ALA A 15 -20.04 11.58 -7.36
C ALA A 15 -20.36 10.16 -6.86
N ILE A 16 -19.61 9.68 -5.88
CA ILE A 16 -20.03 8.53 -5.09
C ILE A 16 -21.10 8.99 -4.10
N SER A 17 -22.17 8.21 -3.92
CA SER A 17 -23.24 8.54 -2.97
C SER A 17 -22.69 8.72 -1.55
N ASP A 18 -23.29 9.59 -0.76
CA ASP A 18 -22.89 9.81 0.65
C ASP A 18 -22.99 8.54 1.48
N SER A 19 -23.99 7.69 1.22
CA SER A 19 -24.16 6.39 1.87
C SER A 19 -23.08 5.37 1.52
N ASP A 20 -22.36 5.59 0.39
CA ASP A 20 -21.34 4.68 -0.10
C ASP A 20 -19.91 5.18 0.16
N LEU A 21 -19.77 6.33 0.81
CA LEU A 21 -18.45 6.81 1.25
C LEU A 21 -17.90 5.92 2.35
N HIS A 22 -16.71 5.39 2.14
CA HIS A 22 -16.08 4.45 3.07
C HIS A 22 -14.56 4.50 3.03
N ILE A 23 -13.95 3.94 4.07
CA ILE A 23 -12.52 3.65 4.14
C ILE A 23 -12.34 2.15 3.91
N THR A 24 -11.59 1.77 2.88
CA THR A 24 -11.28 0.36 2.65
C THR A 24 -10.16 -0.10 3.58
N LEU A 25 -10.48 -0.91 4.57
CA LEU A 25 -9.51 -1.41 5.56
C LEU A 25 -8.65 -2.54 5.00
N ALA A 26 -9.24 -3.46 4.24
CA ALA A 26 -8.56 -4.63 3.71
C ALA A 26 -9.14 -5.08 2.38
N SER A 27 -8.36 -5.83 1.60
CA SER A 27 -8.77 -6.46 0.33
C SER A 27 -8.18 -7.86 0.24
N GLY A 28 -8.66 -8.67 -0.71
CA GLY A 28 -8.15 -10.03 -0.94
C GLY A 28 -8.19 -10.92 0.30
N SER A 29 -7.05 -11.54 0.63
CA SER A 29 -6.94 -12.44 1.79
C SER A 29 -7.14 -11.72 3.13
N GLY A 30 -6.71 -10.46 3.23
CA GLY A 30 -6.94 -9.63 4.41
C GLY A 30 -8.42 -9.40 4.67
N TRP A 31 -9.22 -9.17 3.63
CA TRP A 31 -10.67 -9.04 3.74
C TRP A 31 -11.34 -10.32 4.27
N GLN A 32 -10.90 -11.50 3.83
CA GLN A 32 -11.47 -12.77 4.31
C GLN A 32 -11.29 -12.96 5.82
N LYS A 33 -10.10 -12.61 6.34
CA LYS A 33 -9.80 -12.66 7.77
C LYS A 33 -10.64 -11.64 8.55
N LEU A 34 -10.66 -10.39 8.10
CA LEU A 34 -11.43 -9.32 8.71
C LEU A 34 -12.92 -9.66 8.77
N ARG A 35 -13.49 -10.15 7.67
CA ARG A 35 -14.88 -10.58 7.61
C ARG A 35 -15.21 -11.68 8.61
N GLY A 36 -14.28 -12.62 8.84
CA GLY A 36 -14.43 -13.67 9.86
C GLY A 36 -14.57 -13.08 11.25
N ARG A 37 -13.72 -12.13 11.63
CA ARG A 37 -13.76 -11.44 12.93
C ARG A 37 -15.03 -10.61 13.12
N ILE A 38 -15.41 -9.84 12.10
CA ILE A 38 -16.68 -9.07 12.15
C ILE A 38 -17.87 -9.99 12.41
N LYS A 39 -17.95 -11.14 11.73
CA LYS A 39 -19.02 -12.13 11.95
C LYS A 39 -18.99 -12.74 13.35
N ALA A 40 -17.81 -12.95 13.91
CA ALA A 40 -17.62 -13.45 15.26
C ALA A 40 -17.86 -12.37 16.35
N LYS A 41 -18.13 -11.12 15.95
CA LYS A 41 -18.15 -9.93 16.84
C LYS A 41 -16.83 -9.75 17.61
N ASP A 42 -15.74 -10.18 17.03
CA ASP A 42 -14.37 -10.06 17.55
C ASP A 42 -13.64 -8.95 16.76
N PHE A 43 -14.24 -7.76 16.77
CA PHE A 43 -13.75 -6.61 16.03
C PHE A 43 -14.17 -5.34 16.77
N ASP A 44 -13.21 -4.65 17.35
CA ASP A 44 -13.41 -3.42 18.07
C ASP A 44 -13.46 -2.23 17.11
N GLU A 45 -14.26 -1.24 17.42
CA GLU A 45 -14.26 0.02 16.69
C GLU A 45 -12.96 0.80 16.98
N PRO A 46 -12.45 1.60 16.01
CA PRO A 46 -11.26 2.40 16.26
C PRO A 46 -11.53 3.47 17.31
N GLU A 47 -10.65 3.60 18.30
CA GLU A 47 -10.74 4.59 19.38
C GLU A 47 -10.30 6.01 18.96
N PHE A 48 -9.94 6.21 17.69
CA PHE A 48 -9.46 7.49 17.14
C PHE A 48 -10.41 8.04 16.08
N SER A 49 -10.40 9.36 15.92
CA SER A 49 -11.23 10.05 14.92
C SER A 49 -10.65 9.96 13.51
N ILE A 50 -11.55 10.07 12.52
CA ILE A 50 -11.14 10.20 11.11
C ILE A 50 -10.61 11.62 10.87
N ASP A 51 -9.32 11.75 10.60
CA ASP A 51 -8.68 13.03 10.22
C ASP A 51 -8.33 13.01 8.72
N ILE A 52 -8.98 13.87 7.94
CA ILE A 52 -8.82 13.94 6.49
C ILE A 52 -7.91 15.08 6.05
N ASP A 53 -7.11 14.85 5.00
CA ASP A 53 -6.46 15.92 4.25
C ASP A 53 -7.56 16.67 3.46
N PRO A 54 -7.74 17.98 3.65
CA PRO A 54 -8.79 18.73 2.96
C PRO A 54 -8.52 18.91 1.46
N ILE A 55 -7.38 18.46 0.97
CA ILE A 55 -6.98 18.56 -0.44
C ILE A 55 -7.36 17.29 -1.18
N ALA A 56 -8.33 17.39 -2.09
CA ALA A 56 -8.65 16.27 -2.99
C ALA A 56 -7.51 16.02 -3.97
N LYS A 57 -7.22 14.75 -4.18
CA LYS A 57 -6.20 14.24 -5.12
C LYS A 57 -6.87 13.38 -6.17
N VAL A 58 -6.17 13.13 -7.27
CA VAL A 58 -6.62 12.24 -8.34
C VAL A 58 -5.64 11.07 -8.49
N MET A 59 -6.17 9.90 -8.79
CA MET A 59 -5.42 8.71 -9.19
C MET A 59 -6.02 8.13 -10.45
N GLU A 60 -5.16 7.82 -11.42
CA GLU A 60 -5.53 7.13 -12.65
C GLU A 60 -4.73 5.83 -12.78
N ARG A 61 -5.41 4.76 -13.12
CA ARG A 61 -4.77 3.45 -13.32
C ARG A 61 -5.63 2.57 -14.21
N GLY A 62 -5.04 2.05 -15.29
CA GLY A 62 -5.71 1.07 -16.16
C GLY A 62 -7.04 1.56 -16.76
N GLY A 63 -7.15 2.84 -17.10
CA GLY A 63 -8.37 3.45 -17.61
C GLY A 63 -9.41 3.85 -16.56
N SER A 64 -9.18 3.51 -15.29
CA SER A 64 -10.00 3.97 -14.16
C SER A 64 -9.39 5.24 -13.56
N LYS A 65 -10.26 6.12 -13.06
CA LYS A 65 -9.89 7.41 -12.46
C LYS A 65 -10.72 7.65 -11.22
N SER A 66 -10.10 8.11 -10.15
CA SER A 66 -10.77 8.40 -8.89
C SER A 66 -10.24 9.68 -8.25
N TRP A 67 -11.15 10.45 -7.68
CA TRP A 67 -10.85 11.61 -6.83
C TRP A 67 -11.09 11.24 -5.39
N TYR A 68 -10.12 11.51 -4.54
CA TYR A 68 -10.10 11.03 -3.16
C TYR A 68 -9.47 12.06 -2.22
N VAL A 69 -9.75 11.91 -0.94
CA VAL A 69 -9.01 12.55 0.15
C VAL A 69 -8.24 11.52 0.95
N LYS A 70 -6.98 11.81 1.29
CA LYS A 70 -6.18 10.94 2.17
C LYS A 70 -6.61 11.15 3.61
N LEU A 71 -6.49 10.12 4.42
CA LEU A 71 -6.48 10.26 5.86
C LEU A 71 -5.11 10.79 6.30
N LYS A 72 -5.04 11.69 7.26
CA LYS A 72 -3.79 12.20 7.81
C LYS A 72 -3.14 11.21 8.75
N ASN A 73 -3.95 10.56 9.58
CA ASN A 73 -3.53 9.59 10.57
C ASN A 73 -3.33 8.18 9.98
N GLN A 74 -2.53 8.08 8.91
CA GLN A 74 -2.26 6.81 8.21
C GLN A 74 -1.67 5.74 9.12
N GLN A 75 -0.83 6.13 10.09
CA GLN A 75 -0.16 5.19 10.98
C GLN A 75 -1.14 4.54 11.96
N ASP A 76 -2.06 5.32 12.53
CA ASP A 76 -3.08 4.80 13.44
C ASP A 76 -3.98 3.78 12.72
N TRP A 77 -4.35 4.07 11.47
CA TRP A 77 -5.11 3.14 10.64
C TRP A 77 -4.33 1.87 10.30
N LYS A 78 -3.02 1.98 10.07
CA LYS A 78 -2.15 0.83 9.83
C LYS A 78 -2.06 -0.08 11.05
N GLU A 79 -1.85 0.50 12.23
CA GLU A 79 -1.77 -0.22 13.50
C GLU A 79 -3.11 -0.90 13.82
N TYR A 80 -4.21 -0.15 13.73
CA TYR A 80 -5.56 -0.68 13.94
C TYR A 80 -5.89 -1.89 13.04
N VAL A 81 -5.57 -1.79 11.73
CA VAL A 81 -5.82 -2.90 10.79
C VAL A 81 -4.87 -4.07 11.05
N MET A 82 -3.61 -3.81 11.43
CA MET A 82 -2.65 -4.86 11.78
C MET A 82 -3.11 -5.64 13.01
N ASP A 83 -3.56 -4.98 14.05
CA ASP A 83 -4.07 -5.61 15.26
C ASP A 83 -5.35 -6.40 14.96
N SER A 84 -6.28 -5.80 14.21
CA SER A 84 -7.53 -6.42 13.79
C SER A 84 -7.32 -7.64 12.88
N LEU A 85 -6.25 -7.67 12.09
CA LEU A 85 -5.90 -8.77 11.17
C LEU A 85 -4.82 -9.72 11.72
N GLN A 86 -4.46 -9.58 13.01
CA GLN A 86 -3.46 -10.44 13.67
C GLN A 86 -2.13 -10.52 12.89
N GLY A 87 -1.57 -9.37 12.55
CA GLY A 87 -0.29 -9.24 11.85
C GLY A 87 -0.36 -9.43 10.34
N THR A 88 -1.53 -9.62 9.75
CA THR A 88 -1.68 -9.59 8.29
C THR A 88 -1.93 -8.16 7.85
N TYR A 89 -0.93 -7.54 7.27
CA TYR A 89 -0.93 -6.14 6.91
C TYR A 89 -0.46 -5.93 5.47
N ASP A 90 -1.19 -5.08 4.73
CA ASP A 90 -0.78 -4.59 3.41
C ASP A 90 0.04 -3.32 3.58
N SER A 91 1.38 -3.45 3.60
CA SER A 91 2.32 -2.37 3.90
C SER A 91 2.27 -1.19 2.91
N GLY A 92 1.76 -1.41 1.71
CA GLY A 92 1.65 -0.38 0.68
C GLY A 92 0.31 0.35 0.65
N ARG A 93 -0.65 -0.01 1.51
CA ARG A 93 -1.98 0.60 1.47
C ARG A 93 -1.97 2.02 2.00
N VAL A 94 -2.63 2.92 1.27
CA VAL A 94 -2.93 4.28 1.70
C VAL A 94 -4.41 4.38 2.01
N TYR A 95 -4.74 4.70 3.27
CA TYR A 95 -6.12 4.88 3.70
C TYR A 95 -6.65 6.21 3.18
N HIS A 96 -7.81 6.16 2.55
CA HIS A 96 -8.43 7.29 1.87
C HIS A 96 -9.94 7.09 1.77
N ILE A 97 -10.64 8.17 1.45
CA ILE A 97 -12.06 8.14 1.10
C ILE A 97 -12.17 8.58 -0.37
N SER A 98 -12.71 7.71 -1.22
CA SER A 98 -13.03 8.05 -2.60
C SER A 98 -14.28 8.92 -2.65
N LEU A 99 -14.19 10.09 -3.27
CA LEU A 99 -15.28 11.08 -3.37
C LEU A 99 -16.06 10.97 -4.67
N ALA A 100 -15.37 10.62 -5.76
CA ALA A 100 -15.89 10.49 -7.10
C ALA A 100 -15.01 9.55 -7.92
N ASN A 101 -15.56 8.99 -8.98
CA ASN A 101 -14.85 8.25 -10.02
C ASN A 101 -15.56 8.46 -11.37
N LEU A 102 -15.24 7.68 -12.40
CA LEU A 102 -15.85 7.83 -13.73
C LEU A 102 -17.31 7.34 -13.80
N THR A 103 -17.77 6.53 -12.85
CA THR A 103 -19.09 5.84 -12.90
C THR A 103 -20.00 6.19 -11.73
N GLY A 104 -19.46 6.73 -10.62
CA GLY A 104 -20.16 6.91 -9.35
C GLY A 104 -20.28 5.63 -8.53
N ASN A 105 -19.92 4.46 -9.06
CA ASN A 105 -19.93 3.21 -8.33
C ASN A 105 -18.64 3.07 -7.50
N PRO A 106 -18.72 2.91 -6.17
CA PRO A 106 -17.52 2.83 -5.31
C PRO A 106 -16.58 1.65 -5.65
N LYS A 107 -17.10 0.58 -6.27
CA LYS A 107 -16.29 -0.57 -6.70
C LYS A 107 -15.33 -0.25 -7.85
N ASP A 108 -15.62 0.78 -8.62
CA ASP A 108 -14.79 1.23 -9.74
C ASP A 108 -13.71 2.23 -9.30
N SER A 109 -13.60 2.49 -8.01
CA SER A 109 -12.58 3.36 -7.46
C SER A 109 -11.19 2.70 -7.51
N VAL A 110 -10.19 3.50 -7.88
CA VAL A 110 -8.80 3.05 -7.99
C VAL A 110 -8.25 2.79 -6.58
N ALA A 111 -7.72 1.57 -6.37
CA ALA A 111 -7.03 1.24 -5.14
C ALA A 111 -5.74 2.04 -5.00
N MET A 112 -5.58 2.72 -3.86
CA MET A 112 -4.39 3.50 -3.56
C MET A 112 -3.32 2.63 -2.95
N VAL A 113 -2.14 2.62 -3.56
CA VAL A 113 -0.90 2.08 -3.00
C VAL A 113 0.13 3.18 -2.90
N GLU A 114 0.92 3.18 -1.85
CA GLU A 114 2.06 4.07 -1.75
C GLU A 114 3.02 3.80 -2.92
N GLU A 115 3.29 4.82 -3.71
CA GLU A 115 4.33 4.70 -4.74
C GLU A 115 5.68 4.58 -4.04
N ARG A 116 6.32 3.45 -4.26
CA ARG A 116 7.57 3.13 -3.59
C ARG A 116 8.68 4.01 -4.13
N ASP A 117 9.20 4.93 -3.33
CA ASP A 117 10.37 5.73 -3.72
C ASP A 117 11.65 4.91 -3.57
N TYR A 118 11.93 4.12 -4.62
CA TYR A 118 13.15 3.30 -4.70
C TYR A 118 14.45 4.12 -4.57
N LYS A 119 14.43 5.40 -4.95
CA LYS A 119 15.62 6.26 -4.83
C LYS A 119 15.87 6.63 -3.37
N ASP A 120 14.81 6.93 -2.63
CA ASP A 120 14.90 7.23 -1.21
C ASP A 120 15.25 5.98 -0.39
N GLU A 121 14.62 4.84 -0.66
CA GLU A 121 14.97 3.54 -0.06
C GLU A 121 16.42 3.16 -0.34
N TYR A 122 16.88 3.30 -1.59
CA TYR A 122 18.27 3.05 -1.94
C TYR A 122 19.20 3.95 -1.15
N ARG A 123 18.90 5.26 -1.06
CA ARG A 123 19.69 6.24 -0.33
C ARG A 123 19.79 5.91 1.14
N LYS A 124 18.67 5.56 1.78
CA LYS A 124 18.58 5.26 3.22
C LYS A 124 19.25 3.93 3.60
N PHE A 125 19.02 2.88 2.82
CA PHE A 125 19.35 1.52 3.24
C PHE A 125 20.43 0.82 2.40
N GLN A 126 20.63 1.23 1.15
CA GLN A 126 21.45 0.50 0.19
C GLN A 126 22.65 1.27 -0.35
N SER A 127 22.74 2.58 -0.12
CA SER A 127 23.80 3.43 -0.67
C SER A 127 25.13 3.35 0.08
N SER A 128 25.14 2.82 1.30
CA SER A 128 26.34 2.74 2.13
C SER A 128 27.45 1.91 1.43
N ARG A 129 28.72 2.25 1.72
CA ARG A 129 29.89 1.50 1.22
C ARG A 129 29.81 0.01 1.60
N LYS A 130 29.30 -0.29 2.82
CA LYS A 130 29.10 -1.65 3.33
C LYS A 130 28.06 -2.39 2.49
N SER A 131 26.89 -1.78 2.25
CA SER A 131 25.82 -2.39 1.46
C SER A 131 26.23 -2.62 0.00
N LYS A 132 26.97 -1.68 -0.59
CA LYS A 132 27.51 -1.83 -1.96
C LYS A 132 28.51 -2.96 -2.05
N LYS A 133 29.45 -3.07 -1.10
CA LYS A 133 30.45 -4.14 -1.04
C LYS A 133 29.75 -5.51 -0.87
N TYR A 134 28.77 -5.59 0.02
CA TYR A 134 27.97 -6.80 0.26
C TYR A 134 27.29 -7.30 -1.04
N ARG A 135 26.58 -6.43 -1.75
CA ARG A 135 25.94 -6.81 -3.02
C ARG A 135 26.94 -7.21 -4.11
N ALA A 136 28.05 -6.50 -4.20
CA ALA A 136 29.10 -6.84 -5.18
C ALA A 136 29.69 -8.22 -4.92
N GLU A 137 29.86 -8.61 -3.65
CA GLU A 137 30.34 -9.91 -3.25
C GLU A 137 29.34 -11.03 -3.58
N LEU A 138 28.05 -10.85 -3.27
CA LEU A 138 26.99 -11.78 -3.66
C LEU A 138 26.91 -11.95 -5.18
N ASN A 139 26.89 -10.87 -5.92
CA ASN A 139 26.85 -10.92 -7.39
C ASN A 139 28.06 -11.64 -7.98
N ARG A 140 29.27 -11.43 -7.42
CA ARG A 140 30.49 -12.14 -7.83
C ARG A 140 30.38 -13.64 -7.56
N TYR A 141 29.83 -14.01 -6.41
CA TYR A 141 29.62 -15.42 -6.04
C TYR A 141 28.61 -16.07 -7.00
N ASN A 142 27.44 -15.46 -7.22
CA ASN A 142 26.41 -15.99 -8.10
C ASN A 142 26.90 -16.13 -9.54
N ARG A 143 27.69 -15.15 -10.07
CA ARG A 143 28.31 -15.26 -11.40
C ARG A 143 29.28 -16.44 -11.51
N ARG A 144 30.12 -16.67 -10.48
CA ARG A 144 31.05 -17.82 -10.48
C ARG A 144 30.31 -19.17 -10.44
N ARG A 145 29.15 -19.21 -9.83
CA ARG A 145 28.30 -20.41 -9.73
C ARG A 145 27.36 -20.59 -10.91
N GLY A 146 27.29 -19.63 -11.83
CA GLY A 146 26.36 -19.65 -12.95
C GLY A 146 24.89 -19.45 -12.58
N THR A 147 24.60 -18.95 -11.37
CA THR A 147 23.24 -18.78 -10.85
C THR A 147 22.76 -17.34 -10.96
N TYR A 148 23.58 -16.41 -11.44
CA TYR A 148 23.22 -15.01 -11.59
C TYR A 148 22.16 -14.83 -12.69
N GLY A 149 20.96 -14.39 -12.28
CA GLY A 149 19.88 -14.08 -13.22
C GLY A 149 19.18 -15.30 -13.85
N ASN A 150 19.36 -16.51 -13.29
CA ASN A 150 18.74 -17.74 -13.80
C ASN A 150 17.25 -17.91 -13.41
N GLY A 151 16.71 -17.03 -12.57
CA GLY A 151 15.28 -17.02 -12.20
C GLY A 151 14.85 -18.18 -11.31
N ASP A 152 15.78 -18.93 -10.68
CA ASP A 152 15.44 -20.07 -9.82
C ASP A 152 14.93 -19.69 -8.43
N GLY A 153 14.86 -18.38 -8.14
CA GLY A 153 14.39 -17.85 -6.84
C GLY A 153 15.37 -18.09 -5.68
N LYS A 154 16.59 -18.59 -5.98
CA LYS A 154 17.62 -18.87 -4.96
C LYS A 154 18.68 -17.78 -4.98
N ASP A 155 18.91 -17.19 -3.83
CA ASP A 155 19.97 -16.21 -3.62
C ASP A 155 20.97 -16.71 -2.59
N ALA A 156 22.26 -16.47 -2.87
CA ALA A 156 23.30 -16.77 -1.89
C ALA A 156 23.15 -15.92 -0.64
N SER A 157 23.28 -16.52 0.52
CA SER A 157 23.16 -15.88 1.82
C SER A 157 24.48 -15.79 2.57
N HIS A 158 24.56 -14.85 3.52
CA HIS A 158 25.70 -14.73 4.42
C HIS A 158 25.34 -15.27 5.81
N ARG A 159 26.28 -16.00 6.40
CA ARG A 159 26.28 -16.35 7.82
C ARG A 159 27.63 -15.98 8.42
N ASN A 160 27.63 -15.21 9.52
CA ASN A 160 28.85 -14.75 10.20
C ASN A 160 29.88 -14.08 9.25
N GLY A 161 29.40 -13.24 8.33
CA GLY A 161 30.26 -12.50 7.38
C GLY A 161 30.83 -13.31 6.22
N ARG A 162 30.43 -14.58 6.05
CA ARG A 162 30.85 -15.45 4.95
C ARG A 162 29.65 -15.90 4.13
N ILE A 163 29.82 -16.01 2.80
CA ILE A 163 28.79 -16.58 1.94
C ILE A 163 28.71 -18.09 2.20
N VAL A 164 27.52 -18.58 2.55
CA VAL A 164 27.28 -20.00 2.85
C VAL A 164 26.54 -20.75 1.73
N GLY A 165 26.20 -20.06 0.65
CA GLY A 165 25.46 -20.65 -0.47
C GLY A 165 23.95 -20.40 -0.40
N PHE A 166 23.19 -21.26 -1.09
CA PHE A 166 21.75 -21.16 -1.26
C PHE A 166 21.00 -21.91 -0.18
#